data_6d0d2cf3c06013c9c313a3f445a893bd
#
_entry.id   6d0d2cf3c06013c9c313a3f445a893bd
#
_cell.length_a   1.000
_cell.length_b   1.000
_cell.length_c   1.000
_cell.angle_alpha   90.00
_cell.angle_beta   90.00
_cell.angle_gamma   90.00
#
_symmetry.space_group_name_H-M   'P 1'
#
loop_
_entity.id
_entity.type
_entity.pdbx_description
1 polymer ?
#
loop_
_entity_poly.entity_id
_entity_poly.type
_entity_poly.pdbx_seq_one_letter_code
_entity_poly.pdbx_strand_id
1 'polypeptide(L)'
;MKFVYIIMGPFDSKTDRKAIGKNKNAEIIGVRNLDQAKEVAKSLIGIVDVIELCGAFGKEGAREIIDATNGKIPVGFVTHFDFQDGLFDELF
;
A
#
# COMPACT_ATOMS: atom_id res chain seq x y z
N MET A 1 1.53 11.86 -13.11
CA MET A 1 2.03 11.15 -11.93
C MET A 1 1.33 9.80 -11.81
N LYS A 2 2.07 8.75 -11.59
CA LYS A 2 1.50 7.41 -11.38
C LYS A 2 1.47 7.10 -9.89
N PHE A 3 0.30 6.74 -9.41
CA PHE A 3 0.02 6.51 -8.00
C PHE A 3 -0.51 5.09 -7.79
N VAL A 4 -0.01 4.40 -6.77
CA VAL A 4 -0.51 3.06 -6.40
C VAL A 4 -0.91 3.05 -4.93
N TYR A 5 -2.10 2.53 -4.66
CA TYR A 5 -2.59 2.30 -3.30
C TYR A 5 -2.64 0.80 -3.06
N ILE A 6 -1.84 0.32 -2.11
CA ILE A 6 -1.78 -1.11 -1.76
C ILE A 6 -2.63 -1.34 -0.52
N ILE A 7 -3.60 -2.25 -0.65
CA ILE A 7 -4.45 -2.63 0.47
C ILE A 7 -4.18 -4.08 0.85
N MET A 8 -4.13 -4.37 2.15
CA MET A 8 -3.84 -5.71 2.66
C MET A 8 -5.07 -6.31 3.31
N GLY A 9 -5.41 -7.51 2.91
CA GLY A 9 -6.57 -8.24 3.38
C GLY A 9 -6.64 -9.60 2.70
N PRO A 10 -7.83 -10.23 2.62
CA PRO A 10 -7.97 -11.53 1.94
C PRO A 10 -7.96 -11.37 0.41
N PHE A 11 -6.85 -10.88 -0.13
CA PHE A 11 -6.69 -10.55 -1.55
C PHE A 11 -5.52 -11.30 -2.18
N ASP A 12 -5.44 -11.23 -3.51
CA ASP A 12 -4.33 -11.76 -4.29
C ASP A 12 -3.91 -10.69 -5.31
N SER A 13 -2.65 -10.28 -5.28
CA SER A 13 -2.16 -9.20 -6.12
C SER A 13 -2.23 -9.50 -7.63
N LYS A 14 -2.37 -10.75 -8.01
CA LYS A 14 -2.49 -11.13 -9.43
C LYS A 14 -3.86 -10.82 -10.00
N THR A 15 -4.91 -10.93 -9.18
CA THR A 15 -6.29 -10.79 -9.63
C THR A 15 -6.98 -9.56 -9.04
N ASP A 16 -6.60 -9.17 -7.82
CA ASP A 16 -7.27 -8.09 -7.09
C ASP A 16 -6.53 -6.77 -7.28
N ARG A 17 -6.62 -6.26 -8.51
CA ARG A 17 -6.02 -4.99 -8.83
C ARG A 17 -6.84 -4.28 -9.90
N LYS A 18 -6.90 -2.96 -9.80
CA LYS A 18 -7.68 -2.17 -10.74
C LYS A 18 -7.08 -0.79 -10.92
N ALA A 19 -6.86 -0.43 -12.19
CA ALA A 19 -6.47 0.91 -12.56
C ALA A 19 -7.73 1.78 -12.68
N ILE A 20 -7.66 3.00 -12.18
CA ILE A 20 -8.77 3.94 -12.20
C ILE A 20 -8.34 5.25 -12.84
N GLY A 21 -9.37 6.02 -13.24
CA GLY A 21 -9.14 7.30 -13.89
C GLY A 21 -9.05 7.18 -15.40
N LYS A 22 -9.22 8.31 -16.08
CA LYS A 22 -9.23 8.38 -17.54
C LYS A 22 -7.90 7.88 -18.13
N ASN A 23 -6.79 8.25 -17.52
CA ASN A 23 -5.45 7.90 -18.00
C ASN A 23 -4.85 6.70 -17.29
N LYS A 24 -5.62 6.03 -16.43
CA LYS A 24 -5.15 4.86 -15.67
C LYS A 24 -3.88 5.14 -14.86
N ASN A 25 -3.75 6.37 -14.33
CA ASN A 25 -2.59 6.77 -13.56
C ASN A 25 -2.66 6.39 -12.08
N ALA A 26 -3.83 5.95 -11.62
CA ALA A 26 -4.01 5.46 -10.26
C ALA A 26 -4.39 3.99 -10.32
N GLU A 27 -3.80 3.18 -9.45
CA GLU A 27 -4.12 1.76 -9.37
C GLU A 27 -4.25 1.34 -7.91
N ILE A 28 -5.26 0.50 -7.63
CA ILE A 28 -5.43 -0.15 -6.33
C ILE A 28 -5.00 -1.59 -6.49
N ILE A 29 -4.14 -2.08 -5.60
CA ILE A 29 -3.65 -3.46 -5.62
C ILE A 29 -3.90 -4.07 -4.24
N GLY A 30 -4.64 -5.19 -4.22
CA GLY A 30 -4.87 -5.95 -3.00
C GLY A 30 -3.80 -7.01 -2.82
N VAL A 31 -3.28 -7.13 -1.59
CA VAL A 31 -2.28 -8.15 -1.25
C VAL A 31 -2.74 -8.94 -0.02
N ARG A 32 -2.28 -10.17 0.11
CA ARG A 32 -2.71 -11.04 1.21
C ARG A 32 -1.85 -10.92 2.46
N ASN A 33 -0.60 -10.48 2.32
CA ASN A 33 0.32 -10.35 3.44
C ASN A 33 1.46 -9.40 3.07
N LEU A 34 2.31 -9.16 4.04
CA LEU A 34 3.43 -8.23 3.87
C LEU A 34 4.44 -8.72 2.83
N ASP A 35 4.69 -10.02 2.76
CA ASP A 35 5.62 -10.57 1.77
C ASP A 35 5.13 -10.32 0.35
N GLN A 36 3.85 -10.52 0.08
CA GLN A 36 3.29 -10.23 -1.22
C GLN A 36 3.36 -8.72 -1.52
N ALA A 37 3.09 -7.88 -0.52
CA ALA A 37 3.21 -6.44 -0.68
C ALA A 37 4.63 -6.01 -1.05
N LYS A 38 5.64 -6.62 -0.45
CA LYS A 38 7.05 -6.34 -0.78
C LYS A 38 7.36 -6.70 -2.22
N GLU A 39 6.89 -7.84 -2.69
CA GLU A 39 7.09 -8.25 -4.08
C GLU A 39 6.43 -7.28 -5.05
N VAL A 40 5.21 -6.86 -4.75
CA VAL A 40 4.50 -5.87 -5.55
C VAL A 40 5.30 -4.57 -5.58
N ALA A 41 5.73 -4.08 -4.42
CA ALA A 41 6.48 -2.82 -4.33
C ALA A 41 7.77 -2.88 -5.17
N LYS A 42 8.51 -3.98 -5.08
CA LYS A 42 9.73 -4.15 -5.89
C LYS A 42 9.43 -4.07 -7.38
N SER A 43 8.32 -4.63 -7.81
CA SER A 43 7.93 -4.63 -9.22
C SER A 43 7.57 -3.24 -9.73
N LEU A 44 7.28 -2.30 -8.83
CA LEU A 44 6.86 -0.94 -9.16
C LEU A 44 8.03 0.05 -9.30
N ILE A 45 9.24 -0.37 -8.95
CA ILE A 45 10.42 0.50 -9.06
C ILE A 45 10.60 0.91 -10.52
N GLY A 46 10.71 2.22 -10.74
CA GLY A 46 10.85 2.77 -12.10
C GLY A 46 9.54 2.89 -12.87
N ILE A 47 8.43 2.43 -12.29
CA ILE A 47 7.12 2.44 -12.94
C ILE A 47 6.18 3.46 -12.31
N VAL A 48 6.16 3.56 -10.98
CA VAL A 48 5.25 4.47 -10.27
C VAL A 48 6.01 5.56 -9.55
N ASP A 49 5.32 6.67 -9.30
CA ASP A 49 5.90 7.84 -8.63
C ASP A 49 5.69 7.81 -7.12
N VAL A 50 4.65 7.15 -6.65
CA VAL A 50 4.33 7.13 -5.22
C VAL A 50 3.49 5.90 -4.88
N ILE A 51 3.74 5.34 -3.70
CA ILE A 51 2.96 4.25 -3.11
C ILE A 51 2.32 4.76 -1.82
N GLU A 52 1.01 4.51 -1.68
CA GLU A 52 0.31 4.71 -0.42
C GLU A 52 -0.15 3.34 0.09
N LEU A 53 -0.13 3.17 1.41
CA LEU A 53 -0.48 1.89 2.05
C LEU A 53 -1.69 2.08 2.94
N CYS A 54 -2.56 1.08 3.00
CA CYS A 54 -3.72 1.12 3.90
C CYS A 54 -3.28 0.97 5.37
N GLY A 55 -4.20 1.28 6.29
CA GLY A 55 -3.93 1.25 7.72
C GLY A 55 -3.47 -0.09 8.26
N ALA A 56 -3.74 -1.20 7.57
CA ALA A 56 -3.31 -2.52 8.00
C ALA A 56 -1.78 -2.67 8.06
N PHE A 57 -1.05 -1.87 7.29
CA PHE A 57 0.41 -1.93 7.29
C PHE A 57 1.03 -1.36 8.56
N GLY A 58 0.48 -0.27 9.06
CA GLY A 58 1.08 0.44 10.18
C GLY A 58 2.43 1.04 9.83
N LYS A 59 3.05 1.67 10.81
CA LYS A 59 4.35 2.32 10.64
C LYS A 59 5.46 1.33 10.32
N GLU A 60 5.45 0.17 10.98
CA GLU A 60 6.49 -0.86 10.77
C GLU A 60 6.36 -1.51 9.40
N GLY A 61 5.13 -1.84 8.98
CA GLY A 61 4.89 -2.38 7.66
C GLY A 61 5.30 -1.40 6.56
N ALA A 62 5.00 -0.12 6.74
CA ALA A 62 5.41 0.92 5.80
C ALA A 62 6.93 0.97 5.67
N ARG A 63 7.65 0.86 6.80
CA ARG A 63 9.11 0.86 6.79
C ARG A 63 9.67 -0.33 5.99
N GLU A 64 9.04 -1.49 6.12
CA GLU A 64 9.47 -2.67 5.36
C GLU A 64 9.24 -2.49 3.86
N ILE A 65 8.17 -1.79 3.47
CA ILE A 65 7.94 -1.48 2.04
C ILE A 65 8.98 -0.49 1.53
N ILE A 66 9.32 0.52 2.33
CA ILE A 66 10.39 1.46 1.97
C ILE A 66 11.69 0.68 1.73
N ASP A 67 12.04 -0.22 2.64
CA ASP A 67 13.25 -1.02 2.52
C ASP A 67 13.21 -1.93 1.29
N ALA A 68 12.07 -2.52 0.99
CA ALA A 68 11.91 -3.37 -0.19
C ALA A 68 12.17 -2.63 -1.49
N THR A 69 11.90 -1.34 -1.55
CA THR A 69 12.15 -0.51 -2.73
C THR A 69 13.52 0.18 -2.69
N ASN A 70 14.33 -0.09 -1.67
CA ASN A 70 15.61 0.59 -1.44
C ASN A 70 15.46 2.11 -1.37
N GLY A 71 14.32 2.59 -0.86
CA GLY A 71 14.04 4.01 -0.76
C GLY A 71 13.84 4.72 -2.09
N LYS A 72 13.61 3.98 -3.17
CA LYS A 72 13.50 4.57 -4.51
C LYS A 72 12.13 5.12 -4.83
N ILE A 73 11.11 4.77 -4.05
CA ILE A 73 9.75 5.25 -4.24
C ILE A 73 9.28 5.90 -2.94
N PRO A 74 8.73 7.12 -2.98
CA PRO A 74 8.07 7.69 -1.80
C PRO A 74 6.93 6.78 -1.34
N VAL A 75 6.89 6.48 -0.05
CA VAL A 75 5.87 5.60 0.53
C VAL A 75 5.18 6.33 1.67
N GLY A 76 3.86 6.49 1.56
CA GLY A 76 3.03 6.97 2.64
C GLY A 76 2.17 5.84 3.19
N PHE A 77 1.56 6.07 4.32
CA PHE A 77 0.63 5.09 4.89
C PHE A 77 -0.51 5.79 5.62
N VAL A 78 -1.66 5.14 5.60
CA VAL A 78 -2.86 5.68 6.24
C VAL A 78 -2.78 5.44 7.74
N THR A 79 -3.07 6.48 8.49
CA THR A 79 -3.19 6.40 9.95
C THR A 79 -4.42 7.22 10.37
N HIS A 80 -4.64 7.36 11.65
CA HIS A 80 -5.76 8.14 12.17
C HIS A 80 -5.30 8.98 13.37
N PHE A 81 -6.11 9.92 13.78
CA PHE A 81 -5.83 10.72 14.98
C PHE A 81 -5.90 9.84 16.22
N ASP A 82 -5.04 10.12 17.20
CA ASP A 82 -4.98 9.36 18.45
C ASP A 82 -6.33 9.30 19.17
N PHE A 83 -7.13 10.35 19.09
CA PHE A 83 -8.44 10.36 19.75
C PHE A 83 -9.44 9.39 19.10
N GLN A 84 -9.10 8.82 17.94
CA GLN A 84 -9.91 7.81 17.28
C GLN A 84 -9.49 6.37 17.61
N ASP A 85 -8.37 6.20 18.34
CA ASP A 85 -7.80 4.88 18.62
C ASP A 85 -8.81 3.90 19.20
N GLY A 86 -9.62 4.35 20.15
CA GLY A 86 -10.61 3.48 20.78
C GLY A 86 -11.61 2.88 19.80
N LEU A 87 -12.07 3.67 18.84
CA LEU A 87 -13.01 3.20 17.83
C LEU A 87 -12.34 2.19 16.87
N PHE A 88 -11.10 2.43 16.50
CA PHE A 88 -10.36 1.49 15.65
C PHE A 88 -10.08 0.19 16.38
N ASP A 89 -9.73 0.24 17.67
CA ASP A 89 -9.45 -0.94 18.47
C ASP A 89 -10.67 -1.86 18.59
N GLU A 90 -11.87 -1.32 18.55
CA GLU A 90 -13.10 -2.12 18.58
C GLU A 90 -13.29 -2.95 17.30
N LEU A 91 -12.67 -2.54 16.18
CA LEU A 91 -12.84 -3.19 14.89
C LEU A 91 -11.76 -4.23 14.60
N PHE A 92 -10.61 -4.10 15.23
CA PHE A 92 -9.43 -4.92 14.90
C PHE A 92 -8.80 -5.63 16.10
#